data_f2472b6502a680d5a65259cbb1387fe9
#
_entry.id   f2472b6502a680d5a65259cbb1387fe9
#
_cell.length_a   1.000
_cell.length_b   1.000
_cell.length_c   1.000
_cell.angle_alpha   90.00
_cell.angle_beta   90.00
_cell.angle_gamma   90.00
#
_symmetry.space_group_name_H-M   'P 1'
#
loop_
_entity.id
_entity.type
_entity.pdbx_description
1 polymer ?
#
loop_
_entity_poly.entity_id
_entity_poly.type
_entity_poly.pdbx_seq_one_letter_code
_entity_poly.pdbx_strand_id
1 'polypeptide(L)'
;MKNLLDGIEEVLLMGPGPSCVPPEVYEAIGKKTLGHLDPYFLKIMDDLKEHLRTLLNTKNNLTVPVSGTGSAGMEACFVNLVEPGDRVLILVNGVFGVRMREVASRLGAEVD
;
A
#
# COMPACT_ATOMS: atom_id res chain seq x y z
N MET A 1 -30.53 -1.58 -20.89
CA MET A 1 -29.66 -2.66 -20.37
C MET A 1 -29.72 -2.59 -18.84
N LYS A 2 -30.06 -3.70 -18.15
CA LYS A 2 -29.97 -3.73 -16.67
C LYS A 2 -28.53 -3.66 -16.25
N ASN A 3 -28.18 -2.73 -15.37
CA ASN A 3 -26.82 -2.66 -14.84
C ASN A 3 -26.60 -3.88 -13.92
N LEU A 4 -25.56 -4.65 -14.16
CA LEU A 4 -25.24 -5.83 -13.35
C LEU A 4 -24.97 -5.48 -11.88
N LEU A 5 -24.61 -4.23 -11.60
CA LEU A 5 -24.33 -3.74 -10.25
C LEU A 5 -25.60 -3.46 -9.43
N ASP A 6 -26.78 -3.30 -10.09
CA ASP A 6 -28.05 -2.97 -9.43
C ASP A 6 -28.65 -4.12 -8.58
N GLY A 7 -28.05 -5.31 -8.64
CA GLY A 7 -28.50 -6.50 -7.91
C GLY A 7 -27.50 -7.08 -6.95
N ILE A 8 -26.40 -6.35 -6.68
CA ILE A 8 -25.35 -6.80 -5.75
C ILE A 8 -25.80 -6.46 -4.32
N GLU A 9 -25.97 -7.49 -3.50
CA GLU A 9 -26.17 -7.32 -2.07
C GLU A 9 -24.85 -6.91 -1.40
N GLU A 10 -24.94 -6.00 -0.42
CA GLU A 10 -23.76 -5.61 0.36
C GLU A 10 -23.30 -6.77 1.25
N VAL A 11 -22.05 -7.17 1.09
CA VAL A 11 -21.42 -8.23 1.87
C VAL A 11 -20.30 -7.63 2.73
N LEU A 12 -20.32 -7.88 4.02
CA LEU A 12 -19.25 -7.48 4.92
C LEU A 12 -17.96 -8.28 4.61
N LEU A 13 -16.96 -7.59 4.09
CA LEU A 13 -15.69 -8.18 3.74
C LEU A 13 -14.74 -8.15 4.94
N MET A 14 -14.36 -9.32 5.46
CA MET A 14 -13.54 -9.50 6.65
C MET A 14 -12.15 -10.09 6.33
N GLY A 15 -11.78 -10.15 5.06
CA GLY A 15 -10.50 -10.67 4.59
C GLY A 15 -9.41 -9.57 4.49
N PRO A 16 -8.18 -9.95 4.14
CA PRO A 16 -7.06 -9.02 3.97
C PRO A 16 -7.15 -8.15 2.71
N GLY A 17 -8.18 -8.34 1.91
CA GLY A 17 -8.51 -7.61 0.69
C GLY A 17 -9.23 -8.48 -0.33
N PRO A 18 -10.16 -7.90 -1.09
CA PRO A 18 -10.71 -6.55 -0.94
C PRO A 18 -11.42 -6.34 0.40
N SER A 19 -11.60 -5.08 0.81
CA SER A 19 -12.27 -4.70 2.05
C SER A 19 -13.35 -3.65 1.81
N CYS A 20 -14.34 -3.61 2.70
CA CYS A 20 -15.32 -2.53 2.72
C CYS A 20 -14.63 -1.21 3.07
N VAL A 21 -15.06 -0.14 2.43
CA VAL A 21 -14.57 1.21 2.70
C VAL A 21 -15.73 2.11 3.11
N PRO A 22 -15.49 3.14 3.95
CA PRO A 22 -16.51 4.10 4.33
C PRO A 22 -17.09 4.86 3.13
N PRO A 23 -18.37 5.33 3.21
CA PRO A 23 -19.00 6.07 2.12
C PRO A 23 -18.22 7.28 1.65
N GLU A 24 -17.53 7.98 2.54
CA GLU A 24 -16.71 9.15 2.25
C GLU A 24 -15.56 8.84 1.28
N VAL A 25 -15.05 7.61 1.33
CA VAL A 25 -13.99 7.15 0.41
C VAL A 25 -14.55 6.97 -0.99
N TYR A 26 -15.77 6.40 -1.13
CA TYR A 26 -16.43 6.29 -2.42
C TYR A 26 -16.76 7.66 -3.02
N GLU A 27 -17.22 8.61 -2.21
CA GLU A 27 -17.44 9.98 -2.63
C GLU A 27 -16.16 10.65 -3.12
N ALA A 28 -15.04 10.42 -2.43
CA ALA A 28 -13.75 10.99 -2.81
C ALA A 28 -13.24 10.41 -4.13
N ILE A 29 -13.35 9.09 -4.33
CA ILE A 29 -12.94 8.40 -5.57
C ILE A 29 -13.81 8.87 -6.76
N GLY A 30 -15.08 9.19 -6.53
CA GLY A 30 -16.00 9.67 -7.56
C GLY A 30 -15.81 11.13 -7.99
N LYS A 31 -14.87 11.88 -7.38
CA LYS A 31 -14.61 13.29 -7.73
C LYS A 31 -13.80 13.43 -9.00
N LYS A 32 -13.74 14.69 -9.50
CA LYS A 32 -13.03 15.00 -10.74
C LYS A 32 -11.54 14.65 -10.64
N THR A 33 -11.02 14.05 -11.70
CA THR A 33 -9.58 13.79 -11.84
C THR A 33 -8.80 15.10 -11.96
N LEU A 34 -7.72 15.22 -11.20
CA LEU A 34 -6.77 16.34 -11.29
C LEU A 34 -5.51 15.92 -12.04
N GLY A 35 -4.91 16.86 -12.75
CA GLY A 35 -3.58 16.64 -13.34
C GLY A 35 -2.51 16.52 -12.24
N HIS A 36 -1.49 15.70 -12.47
CA HIS A 36 -0.42 15.48 -11.50
C HIS A 36 0.45 16.71 -11.20
N LEU A 37 0.42 17.74 -12.06
CA LEU A 37 1.10 19.03 -11.85
C LEU A 37 0.12 20.16 -11.48
N ASP A 38 -1.17 19.84 -11.30
CA ASP A 38 -2.17 20.81 -10.86
C ASP A 38 -1.84 21.33 -9.46
N PRO A 39 -1.86 22.65 -9.21
CA PRO A 39 -1.58 23.20 -7.88
C PRO A 39 -2.48 22.65 -6.76
N TYR A 40 -3.74 22.30 -7.06
CA TYR A 40 -4.62 21.66 -6.09
C TYR A 40 -4.18 20.23 -5.78
N PHE A 41 -3.72 19.48 -6.80
CA PHE A 41 -3.17 18.14 -6.57
C PHE A 41 -1.92 18.19 -5.68
N LEU A 42 -1.00 19.11 -5.95
CA LEU A 42 0.21 19.28 -5.14
C LEU A 42 -0.14 19.62 -3.68
N LYS A 43 -1.13 20.50 -3.47
CA LYS A 43 -1.61 20.84 -2.12
C LYS A 43 -2.21 19.62 -1.41
N ILE A 44 -3.00 18.79 -2.10
CA ILE A 44 -3.55 17.54 -1.56
C ILE A 44 -2.41 16.59 -1.16
N MET A 45 -1.37 16.49 -1.98
CA MET A 45 -0.21 15.63 -1.70
C MET A 45 0.58 16.12 -0.49
N ASP A 46 0.73 17.44 -0.32
CA ASP A 46 1.41 18.01 0.85
C ASP A 46 0.61 17.75 2.14
N ASP A 47 -0.69 17.97 2.11
CA ASP A 47 -1.59 17.70 3.23
C ASP A 47 -1.58 16.22 3.62
N LEU A 48 -1.63 15.32 2.63
CA LEU A 48 -1.54 13.88 2.84
C LEU A 48 -0.21 13.47 3.50
N LYS A 49 0.92 14.07 3.10
CA LYS A 49 2.21 13.82 3.75
C LYS A 49 2.21 14.18 5.23
N GLU A 50 1.60 15.30 5.60
CA GLU A 50 1.49 15.71 7.02
C GLU A 50 0.60 14.74 7.81
N HIS A 51 -0.52 14.31 7.24
CA HIS A 51 -1.36 13.28 7.86
C HIS A 51 -0.61 11.95 8.05
N LEU A 52 0.15 11.51 7.05
CA LEU A 52 0.98 10.31 7.15
C LEU A 52 2.07 10.44 8.21
N ARG A 53 2.74 11.59 8.31
CA ARG A 53 3.72 11.84 9.39
C ARG A 53 3.10 11.75 10.76
N THR A 54 1.92 12.30 10.92
CA THR A 54 1.15 12.23 12.18
C THR A 54 0.76 10.79 12.51
N LEU A 55 0.21 10.07 11.54
CA LEU A 55 -0.22 8.67 11.70
C LEU A 55 0.94 7.74 12.05
N LEU A 56 2.07 7.91 11.38
CA LEU A 56 3.27 7.08 11.56
C LEU A 56 4.20 7.59 12.68
N ASN A 57 3.81 8.68 13.35
CA ASN A 57 4.61 9.33 14.38
C ASN A 57 6.07 9.57 13.93
N THR A 58 6.26 10.12 12.74
CA THR A 58 7.58 10.35 12.15
C THR A 58 7.78 11.81 11.77
N LYS A 59 9.05 12.24 11.78
CA LYS A 59 9.49 13.56 11.29
C LYS A 59 10.28 13.46 9.98
N ASN A 60 10.30 12.29 9.36
CA ASN A 60 11.05 12.08 8.14
C ASN A 60 10.55 12.99 7.01
N ASN A 61 11.48 13.66 6.34
CA ASN A 61 11.15 14.52 5.19
C ASN A 61 10.59 13.71 4.03
N LEU A 62 11.16 12.51 3.79
CA LEU A 62 10.66 11.59 2.79
C LEU A 62 9.54 10.73 3.40
N THR A 63 8.32 11.25 3.35
CA THR A 63 7.09 10.56 3.74
C THR A 63 6.09 10.77 2.62
N VAL A 64 5.92 9.79 1.75
CA VAL A 64 5.10 9.91 0.54
C VAL A 64 4.30 8.63 0.31
N PRO A 65 3.06 8.73 -0.18
CA PRO A 65 2.33 7.57 -0.67
C PRO A 65 2.86 7.16 -2.03
N VAL A 66 3.02 5.86 -2.24
CA VAL A 66 3.40 5.30 -3.53
C VAL A 66 2.27 4.40 -4.03
N SER A 67 1.79 4.67 -5.24
CA SER A 67 0.76 3.83 -5.85
C SER A 67 1.36 2.48 -6.25
N GLY A 68 0.72 1.40 -5.81
CA GLY A 68 1.17 0.05 -6.12
C GLY A 68 0.32 -1.01 -5.45
N THR A 69 0.61 -2.27 -5.77
CA THR A 69 -0.01 -3.41 -5.09
C THR A 69 0.64 -3.64 -3.72
N GLY A 70 -0.03 -4.41 -2.84
CA GLY A 70 0.57 -4.84 -1.57
C GLY A 70 1.89 -5.60 -1.75
N SER A 71 2.01 -6.40 -2.82
CA SER A 71 3.26 -7.09 -3.17
C SER A 71 4.38 -6.12 -3.56
N ALA A 72 4.05 -5.03 -4.28
CA ALA A 72 5.01 -3.99 -4.60
C ALA A 72 5.48 -3.25 -3.34
N GLY A 73 4.58 -2.98 -2.40
CA GLY A 73 4.91 -2.40 -1.10
C GLY A 73 5.83 -3.29 -0.27
N MET A 74 5.53 -4.58 -0.21
CA MET A 74 6.36 -5.58 0.45
C MET A 74 7.78 -5.61 -0.16
N GLU A 75 7.89 -5.69 -1.48
CA GLU A 75 9.17 -5.69 -2.18
C GLU A 75 9.94 -4.38 -1.97
N ALA A 76 9.26 -3.24 -1.98
CA ALA A 76 9.87 -1.95 -1.68
C ALA A 76 10.50 -1.90 -0.28
N CYS A 77 9.87 -2.51 0.74
CA CYS A 77 10.46 -2.61 2.07
C CYS A 77 11.78 -3.41 2.05
N PHE A 78 11.77 -4.57 1.42
CA PHE A 78 12.99 -5.39 1.33
C PHE A 78 14.12 -4.70 0.57
N VAL A 79 13.82 -4.14 -0.61
CA VAL A 79 14.83 -3.47 -1.46
C VAL A 79 15.47 -2.26 -0.76
N ASN A 80 14.72 -1.58 0.13
CA ASN A 80 15.25 -0.41 0.83
C ASN A 80 15.91 -0.71 2.18
N LEU A 81 15.69 -1.90 2.76
CA LEU A 81 16.14 -2.22 4.11
C LEU A 81 17.13 -3.37 4.18
N VAL A 82 17.25 -4.19 3.13
CA VAL A 82 18.08 -5.39 3.12
C VAL A 82 19.25 -5.21 2.17
N GLU A 83 20.45 -5.44 2.68
CA GLU A 83 21.69 -5.45 1.91
C GLU A 83 22.24 -6.89 1.75
N PRO A 84 23.05 -7.16 0.72
CA PRO A 84 23.70 -8.45 0.57
C PRO A 84 24.52 -8.85 1.82
N GLY A 85 24.26 -10.03 2.35
CA GLY A 85 24.90 -10.55 3.55
C GLY A 85 24.16 -10.25 4.86
N ASP A 86 23.07 -9.48 4.82
CA ASP A 86 22.22 -9.30 6.00
C ASP A 86 21.55 -10.59 6.41
N ARG A 87 21.39 -10.81 7.72
CA ARG A 87 20.59 -11.92 8.25
C ARG A 87 19.15 -11.49 8.46
N VAL A 88 18.23 -12.21 7.83
CA VAL A 88 16.81 -11.91 7.85
C VAL A 88 16.02 -13.12 8.34
N LEU A 89 15.26 -12.96 9.41
CA LEU A 89 14.32 -13.98 9.89
C LEU A 89 12.95 -13.76 9.25
N ILE A 90 12.41 -14.79 8.60
CA ILE A 90 11.09 -14.73 7.96
C ILE A 90 10.19 -15.84 8.49
N LEU A 91 9.11 -15.45 9.17
CA LEU A 91 8.09 -16.37 9.65
C LEU A 91 7.14 -16.76 8.52
N VAL A 92 7.36 -17.92 7.93
CA VAL A 92 6.58 -18.40 6.77
C VAL A 92 5.36 -19.19 7.22
N ASN A 93 4.17 -18.63 6.96
CA ASN A 93 2.89 -19.31 7.23
C ASN A 93 1.93 -19.23 6.02
N GLY A 94 2.45 -19.16 4.81
CA GLY A 94 1.64 -19.06 3.59
C GLY A 94 2.38 -18.37 2.45
N VAL A 95 1.66 -18.09 1.35
CA VAL A 95 2.22 -17.59 0.09
C VAL A 95 3.02 -16.30 0.24
N PHE A 96 2.58 -15.37 1.09
CA PHE A 96 3.29 -14.11 1.29
C PHE A 96 4.62 -14.30 2.03
N GLY A 97 4.67 -15.18 3.04
CA GLY A 97 5.93 -15.53 3.71
C GLY A 97 6.92 -16.20 2.76
N VAL A 98 6.45 -17.12 1.90
CA VAL A 98 7.28 -17.72 0.84
C VAL A 98 7.82 -16.63 -0.08
N ARG A 99 6.98 -15.70 -0.52
CA ARG A 99 7.39 -14.58 -1.39
C ARG A 99 8.42 -13.68 -0.71
N MET A 100 8.23 -13.33 0.57
CA MET A 100 9.21 -12.55 1.33
C MET A 100 10.57 -13.23 1.36
N ARG A 101 10.61 -14.54 1.64
CA ARG A 101 11.83 -15.33 1.63
C ARG A 101 12.54 -15.29 0.27
N GLU A 102 11.78 -15.43 -0.82
CA GLU A 102 12.34 -15.34 -2.17
C GLU A 102 12.95 -13.95 -2.46
N VAL A 103 12.25 -12.88 -2.09
CA VAL A 103 12.73 -11.51 -2.31
C VAL A 103 14.01 -11.27 -1.50
N ALA A 104 14.03 -11.59 -0.21
CA ALA A 104 15.22 -11.45 0.63
C ALA A 104 16.41 -12.24 0.08
N SER A 105 16.19 -13.50 -0.31
CA SER A 105 17.26 -14.33 -0.90
C SER A 105 17.81 -13.76 -2.20
N ARG A 106 16.96 -13.20 -3.06
CA ARG A 106 17.39 -12.55 -4.32
C ARG A 106 18.20 -11.28 -4.09
N LEU A 107 17.98 -10.61 -2.97
CA LEU A 107 18.78 -9.45 -2.54
C LEU A 107 20.11 -9.85 -1.91
N GLY A 108 20.39 -11.14 -1.76
CA GLY A 108 21.62 -11.65 -1.20
C GLY A 108 21.64 -11.77 0.31
N ALA A 109 20.48 -11.72 0.96
CA ALA A 109 20.38 -11.94 2.39
C ALA A 109 20.56 -13.42 2.75
N GLU A 110 21.09 -13.67 3.96
CA GLU A 110 21.03 -14.96 4.63
C GLU A 110 19.68 -15.07 5.34
N VAL A 111 18.82 -15.96 4.85
CA VAL A 111 17.44 -16.07 5.34
C VAL A 111 17.26 -17.29 6.22
N ASP A 112 16.83 -17.05 7.46
CA ASP A 112 16.43 -18.06 8.44
C ASP A 112 14.90 -18.25 8.46
#